data_f86055efa395c4639db5ca5ac2d127c0
#
_entry.id   f86055efa395c4639db5ca5ac2d127c0
#
_cell.length_a   1.000
_cell.length_b   1.000
_cell.length_c   1.000
_cell.angle_alpha   90.00
_cell.angle_beta   90.00
_cell.angle_gamma   90.00
#
_symmetry.space_group_name_H-M   'P 1'
#
loop_
_entity.id
_entity.type
_entity.pdbx_description
1 polymer ?
#
loop_
_entity_poly.entity_id
_entity_poly.type
_entity_poly.pdbx_seq_one_letter_code
_entity_poly.pdbx_strand_id
1 'polypeptide(L)'
;VSRENATAFFTDVVAMAPMAKGGNLPYRRLCRDFGAVRTCSEMVLSDKFVKGGDRPLVRHHPSETDFGVQLAGKRPAVMAEAAAMAAAGGAA
;
A
#
# COMPACT_ATOMS: atom_id res chain seq x y z
N VAL A 1 2.23 -10.71 9.10
CA VAL A 1 3.65 -10.78 8.73
C VAL A 1 4.48 -10.81 10.00
N SER A 2 5.36 -11.79 10.14
CA SER A 2 6.29 -11.84 11.25
C SER A 2 7.41 -10.81 11.10
N ARG A 3 8.14 -10.53 12.17
CA ARG A 3 9.27 -9.61 12.14
C ARG A 3 10.34 -10.06 11.15
N GLU A 4 10.65 -11.36 11.12
CA GLU A 4 11.63 -11.93 10.20
C GLU A 4 11.17 -11.80 8.74
N ASN A 5 9.88 -12.04 8.49
CA ASN A 5 9.31 -11.89 7.14
C ASN A 5 9.33 -10.44 6.68
N ALA A 6 9.07 -9.47 7.56
CA ALA A 6 9.17 -8.06 7.22
C ALA A 6 10.59 -7.66 6.85
N THR A 7 11.60 -8.17 7.58
CA THR A 7 13.00 -7.91 7.26
C THR A 7 13.35 -8.47 5.90
N ALA A 8 13.00 -9.73 5.62
CA ALA A 8 13.27 -10.36 4.32
C ALA A 8 12.57 -9.62 3.18
N PHE A 9 11.34 -9.14 3.41
CA PHE A 9 10.55 -8.43 2.41
C PHE A 9 11.25 -7.16 1.92
N PHE A 10 11.97 -6.46 2.80
CA PHE A 10 12.62 -5.20 2.48
C PHE A 10 14.15 -5.29 2.30
N THR A 11 14.74 -6.49 2.39
CA THR A 11 16.19 -6.65 2.26
C THR A 11 16.59 -6.66 0.78
N ASP A 12 17.60 -5.86 0.45
CA ASP A 12 18.23 -5.80 -0.89
C ASP A 12 17.25 -5.50 -2.03
N VAL A 13 16.22 -4.70 -1.78
CA VAL A 13 15.27 -4.28 -2.80
C VAL A 13 15.14 -2.77 -2.85
N VAL A 14 14.77 -2.25 -4.03
CA VAL A 14 14.39 -0.86 -4.19
C VAL A 14 12.89 -0.76 -3.93
N ALA A 15 12.52 0.07 -2.95
CA ALA A 15 11.13 0.29 -2.61
C ALA A 15 10.76 1.76 -2.84
N MET A 16 9.62 1.97 -3.47
CA MET A 16 9.07 3.31 -3.64
C MET A 16 8.40 3.74 -2.33
N ALA A 17 8.79 4.90 -1.80
CA ALA A 17 8.16 5.46 -0.60
C ALA A 17 6.73 5.95 -0.91
N PRO A 18 5.81 5.87 0.05
CA PRO A 18 4.49 6.48 -0.12
C PRO A 18 4.59 8.00 -0.22
N MET A 19 3.87 8.59 -1.19
CA MET A 19 3.90 10.03 -1.44
C MET A 19 2.49 10.54 -1.71
N ALA A 20 2.02 11.50 -0.90
CA ALA A 20 0.75 12.15 -1.12
C ALA A 20 0.73 12.86 -2.48
N LYS A 21 -0.35 12.68 -3.23
CA LYS A 21 -0.58 13.27 -4.56
C LYS A 21 0.41 12.84 -5.65
N GLY A 22 1.53 12.21 -5.28
CA GLY A 22 2.55 11.73 -6.23
C GLY A 22 2.55 10.23 -6.40
N GLY A 23 2.07 9.48 -5.41
CA GLY A 23 2.08 8.01 -5.40
C GLY A 23 0.88 7.37 -6.07
N ASN A 24 0.40 7.92 -7.18
CA ASN A 24 -0.74 7.37 -7.92
C ASN A 24 -0.32 6.15 -8.76
N LEU A 25 -1.30 5.44 -9.29
CA LEU A 25 -1.05 4.21 -10.04
C LEU A 25 -0.11 4.41 -11.24
N PRO A 26 -0.29 5.42 -12.12
CA PRO A 26 0.65 5.64 -13.22
C PRO A 26 2.08 5.86 -12.76
N TYR A 27 2.29 6.63 -11.70
CA TYR A 27 3.63 6.89 -11.17
C TYR A 27 4.24 5.61 -10.56
N ARG A 28 3.45 4.82 -9.83
CA ARG A 28 3.94 3.56 -9.27
C ARG A 28 4.32 2.57 -10.38
N ARG A 29 3.55 2.51 -11.46
CA ARG A 29 3.91 1.68 -12.62
C ARG A 29 5.23 2.12 -13.23
N LEU A 30 5.44 3.43 -13.37
CA LEU A 30 6.70 3.96 -13.88
C LEU A 30 7.86 3.56 -12.98
N CYS A 31 7.72 3.71 -11.67
CA CYS A 31 8.74 3.29 -10.72
C CYS A 31 9.03 1.78 -10.84
N ARG A 32 7.99 0.98 -11.01
CA ARG A 32 8.12 -0.46 -11.19
C ARG A 32 8.94 -0.78 -12.45
N ASP A 33 8.68 -0.08 -13.54
CA ASP A 33 9.41 -0.27 -14.79
C ASP A 33 10.89 0.09 -14.66
N PHE A 34 11.23 1.02 -13.76
CA PHE A 34 12.61 1.42 -13.48
C PHE A 34 13.26 0.64 -12.33
N GLY A 35 12.65 -0.43 -11.87
CA GLY A 35 13.29 -1.37 -10.94
C GLY A 35 12.79 -1.33 -9.50
N ALA A 36 11.77 -0.52 -9.16
CA ALA A 36 11.17 -0.59 -7.84
C ALA A 36 10.40 -1.91 -7.71
N VAL A 37 10.78 -2.72 -6.75
CA VAL A 37 10.15 -4.03 -6.50
C VAL A 37 8.95 -3.90 -5.60
N ARG A 38 8.99 -2.94 -4.67
CA ARG A 38 7.91 -2.65 -3.72
C ARG A 38 7.32 -1.30 -4.04
N THR A 39 6.01 -1.22 -4.17
CA THR A 39 5.30 0.04 -4.35
C THR A 39 4.32 0.23 -3.21
N CYS A 40 3.95 1.48 -2.93
CA CYS A 40 3.07 1.80 -1.83
C CYS A 40 2.10 2.91 -2.23
N SER A 41 0.85 2.80 -1.79
CA SER A 41 -0.16 3.80 -2.07
C SER A 41 0.11 5.12 -1.36
N GLU A 42 -0.58 6.18 -1.81
CA GLU A 42 -0.74 7.37 -1.02
C GLU A 42 -1.40 7.03 0.33
N MET A 43 -1.33 7.96 1.28
CA MET A 43 -1.95 7.78 2.59
C MET A 43 -3.47 7.65 2.46
N VAL A 44 -3.99 6.54 2.98
CA VAL A 44 -5.41 6.24 3.02
C VAL A 44 -5.92 6.46 4.44
N LEU A 45 -6.96 7.26 4.60
CA LEU A 45 -7.58 7.49 5.91
C LEU A 45 -8.48 6.31 6.25
N SER A 46 -8.15 5.60 7.33
CA SER A 46 -8.85 4.37 7.71
C SER A 46 -10.34 4.59 7.93
N ASP A 47 -10.72 5.68 8.59
CA ASP A 47 -12.13 6.00 8.84
C ASP A 47 -12.94 6.19 7.55
N LYS A 48 -12.34 6.80 6.53
CA LYS A 48 -12.98 6.94 5.22
C LYS A 48 -13.01 5.61 4.47
N PHE A 49 -11.93 4.86 4.55
CA PHE A 49 -11.77 3.63 3.78
C PHE A 49 -12.79 2.55 4.19
N VAL A 50 -13.00 2.37 5.49
CA VAL A 50 -13.99 1.39 5.98
C VAL A 50 -15.43 1.76 5.59
N LYS A 51 -15.68 3.02 5.29
CA LYS A 51 -16.98 3.51 4.82
C LYS A 51 -17.10 3.51 3.30
N GLY A 52 -16.09 3.01 2.59
CA GLY A 52 -16.08 2.94 1.12
C GLY A 52 -15.40 4.10 0.41
N GLY A 53 -14.81 5.06 1.13
CA GLY A 53 -14.02 6.15 0.55
C GLY A 53 -12.60 5.73 0.22
N ASP A 54 -11.87 6.58 -0.51
CA ASP A 54 -10.47 6.40 -0.88
C ASP A 54 -10.15 5.09 -1.64
N ARG A 55 -11.15 4.42 -2.17
CA ARG A 55 -10.94 3.18 -2.94
C ARG A 55 -10.04 3.35 -4.15
N PRO A 56 -10.09 4.46 -4.91
CA PRO A 56 -9.16 4.66 -6.03
C PRO A 56 -7.69 4.68 -5.60
N LEU A 57 -7.39 5.09 -4.37
CA LEU A 57 -6.01 5.16 -3.88
C LEU A 57 -5.37 3.78 -3.70
N VAL A 58 -6.18 2.74 -3.49
CA VAL A 58 -5.67 1.38 -3.28
C VAL A 58 -5.74 0.52 -4.55
N ARG A 59 -6.17 1.11 -5.66
CA ARG A 59 -6.15 0.44 -6.95
C ARG A 59 -4.71 0.24 -7.42
N HIS A 60 -4.38 -0.96 -7.85
CA HIS A 60 -3.03 -1.26 -8.32
C HIS A 60 -3.06 -2.07 -9.61
N HIS A 61 -1.94 -2.05 -10.33
CA HIS A 61 -1.76 -2.80 -11.57
C HIS A 61 -1.22 -4.20 -11.26
N PRO A 62 -1.54 -5.23 -12.07
CA PRO A 62 -1.01 -6.58 -11.87
C PRO A 62 0.51 -6.68 -11.79
N SER A 63 1.25 -5.73 -12.40
CA SER A 63 2.71 -5.69 -12.29
C SER A 63 3.20 -5.28 -10.90
N GLU A 64 2.34 -4.70 -10.07
CA GLU A 64 2.66 -4.33 -8.69
C GLU A 64 2.40 -5.53 -7.77
N THR A 65 3.26 -6.54 -7.86
CA THR A 65 3.08 -7.82 -7.17
C THR A 65 3.19 -7.72 -5.64
N ASP A 66 3.90 -6.70 -5.16
CA ASP A 66 4.12 -6.47 -3.73
C ASP A 66 3.65 -5.08 -3.32
N PHE A 67 2.44 -4.74 -3.75
CA PHE A 67 1.83 -3.45 -3.49
C PHE A 67 1.44 -3.31 -2.02
N GLY A 68 1.87 -2.21 -1.39
CA GLY A 68 1.52 -1.85 -0.02
C GLY A 68 0.50 -0.72 0.03
N VAL A 69 -0.26 -0.67 1.10
CA VAL A 69 -1.22 0.40 1.36
C VAL A 69 -0.81 1.11 2.64
N GLN A 70 -0.63 2.43 2.56
CA GLN A 70 -0.35 3.25 3.73
C GLN A 70 -1.67 3.66 4.38
N LEU A 71 -1.86 3.28 5.63
CA LEU A 71 -3.06 3.59 6.39
C LEU A 71 -2.75 4.61 7.49
N ALA A 72 -3.64 5.56 7.68
CA ALA A 72 -3.58 6.51 8.79
C ALA A 72 -4.89 6.49 9.56
N GLY A 73 -4.82 6.60 10.89
CA GLY A 73 -5.99 6.62 11.73
C GLY A 73 -5.64 6.71 13.20
N LYS A 74 -6.66 6.94 14.04
CA LYS A 74 -6.51 7.08 15.49
C LYS A 74 -7.07 5.89 16.26
N ARG A 75 -8.01 5.16 15.68
CA ARG A 75 -8.74 4.09 16.38
C ARG A 75 -8.20 2.73 15.94
N PRO A 76 -7.59 1.95 16.85
CA PRO A 76 -7.00 0.66 16.49
C PRO A 76 -7.97 -0.30 15.82
N ALA A 77 -9.21 -0.39 16.30
CA ALA A 77 -10.20 -1.28 15.72
C ALA A 77 -10.54 -0.92 14.27
N VAL A 78 -10.65 0.37 13.96
CA VAL A 78 -10.92 0.84 12.59
C VAL A 78 -9.72 0.60 11.69
N MET A 79 -8.51 0.82 12.20
CA MET A 79 -7.29 0.53 11.45
C MET A 79 -7.16 -0.96 11.15
N ALA A 80 -7.51 -1.82 12.10
CA ALA A 80 -7.49 -3.26 11.87
C ALA A 80 -8.48 -3.66 10.78
N GLU A 81 -9.68 -3.10 10.79
CA GLU A 81 -10.67 -3.33 9.74
C GLU A 81 -10.18 -2.85 8.37
N ALA A 82 -9.60 -1.65 8.33
CA ALA A 82 -9.04 -1.10 7.09
C ALA A 82 -7.90 -1.97 6.56
N ALA A 83 -7.02 -2.46 7.42
CA ALA A 83 -5.94 -3.35 7.03
C ALA A 83 -6.47 -4.67 6.45
N ALA A 84 -7.49 -5.24 7.05
CA ALA A 84 -8.13 -6.46 6.54
C ALA A 84 -8.75 -6.22 5.16
N MET A 85 -9.41 -5.08 4.97
CA MET A 85 -9.98 -4.71 3.66
C MET A 85 -8.90 -4.52 2.61
N ALA A 86 -7.80 -3.87 2.95
CA ALA A 86 -6.68 -3.66 2.02
C ALA A 86 -6.06 -5.01 1.63
N ALA A 87 -5.84 -5.90 2.60
CA ALA A 87 -5.29 -7.22 2.34
C ALA A 87 -6.21 -8.05 1.45
N ALA A 88 -7.52 -8.00 1.68
CA ALA A 88 -8.50 -8.69 0.85
C ALA A 88 -8.50 -8.15 -0.59
N GLY A 89 -8.15 -6.88 -0.78
CA GLY A 89 -8.03 -6.25 -2.08
C GLY A 89 -6.69 -6.50 -2.78
N GLY A 90 -5.77 -7.24 -2.19
CA GLY A 90 -4.50 -7.64 -2.81
C GLY A 90 -3.25 -6.93 -2.27
N ALA A 91 -3.35 -6.14 -1.21
CA ALA A 91 -2.16 -5.54 -0.58
C ALA A 91 -1.28 -6.62 0.06
N ALA A 92 0.02 -6.40 -0.03
CA ALA A 92 1.00 -7.29 0.54
C ALA A 92 1.11 -7.17 2.07
#